data_53f56ebe8a3ef7a0d682a2254fcc7df1
#
_entry.id   53f56ebe8a3ef7a0d682a2254fcc7df1
#
_cell.length_a   1.000
_cell.length_b   1.000
_cell.length_c   1.000
_cell.angle_alpha   90.00
_cell.angle_beta   90.00
_cell.angle_gamma   90.00
#
_symmetry.space_group_name_H-M   'P 1'
#
loop_
_entity.id
_entity.type
_entity.pdbx_description
1 polymer ?
#
loop_
_entity_poly.entity_id
_entity_poly.type
_entity_poly.pdbx_seq_one_letter_code
_entity_poly.pdbx_strand_id
1 'polypeptide(L)'
;MNLVNCRIHSKEKIVLEALPAIEPKPDEVLIRLGAGGICGSDLHYYFEGRVGNFVVKEPLTPGHEASGVLEAVGSNVKHLAAGMKVAINPSHPCGRCQACRSGRENLCERMFFLGSASVFPHAQGMFSDLFILGARQVMPVDTDITLGELAFAEPFAVGLHAVQRAGGNLTGKRVLVTGAGTIGSLCASAAKLAGAAEVTVCDVLDR
;
A
#
# COMPACT_ATOMS: atom_id res chain seq x y z
N MET A 1 3.95 -22.82 -14.09
CA MET A 1 3.12 -22.69 -12.86
C MET A 1 1.86 -21.94 -13.23
N ASN A 2 0.70 -22.37 -12.73
CA ASN A 2 -0.51 -21.56 -12.91
C ASN A 2 -0.41 -20.34 -12.00
N LEU A 3 -0.69 -19.15 -12.53
CA LEU A 3 -0.76 -17.90 -11.76
C LEU A 3 -1.94 -17.96 -10.80
N VAL A 4 -1.77 -17.43 -9.60
CA VAL A 4 -2.77 -17.49 -8.54
C VAL A 4 -3.09 -16.12 -7.96
N ASN A 5 -4.28 -16.02 -7.42
CA ASN A 5 -4.81 -14.90 -6.68
C ASN A 5 -5.22 -15.39 -5.29
N CYS A 6 -4.74 -14.73 -4.24
CA CYS A 6 -5.13 -15.02 -2.86
C CYS A 6 -6.41 -14.26 -2.53
N ARG A 7 -7.48 -14.96 -2.10
CA ARG A 7 -8.77 -14.33 -1.82
C ARG A 7 -9.36 -14.72 -0.47
N ILE A 8 -9.78 -13.73 0.27
CA ILE A 8 -10.58 -13.89 1.49
C ILE A 8 -12.04 -14.01 1.07
N HIS A 9 -12.64 -15.18 1.22
CA HIS A 9 -14.05 -15.45 0.91
C HIS A 9 -14.98 -15.09 2.06
N SER A 10 -14.51 -15.31 3.28
CA SER A 10 -15.20 -15.02 4.52
C SER A 10 -14.21 -15.06 5.68
N LYS A 11 -14.68 -14.77 6.88
CA LYS A 11 -13.88 -14.91 8.10
C LYS A 11 -13.15 -16.27 8.13
N GLU A 12 -11.84 -16.22 8.35
CA GLU A 12 -10.90 -17.36 8.45
C GLU A 12 -10.86 -18.28 7.22
N LYS A 13 -11.33 -17.79 6.06
CA LYS A 13 -11.35 -18.55 4.82
C LYS A 13 -10.60 -17.83 3.71
N ILE A 14 -9.36 -18.27 3.47
CA ILE A 14 -8.54 -17.87 2.33
C ILE A 14 -8.55 -19.00 1.29
N VAL A 15 -8.66 -18.65 0.02
CA VAL A 15 -8.59 -19.55 -1.13
C VAL A 15 -7.58 -19.00 -2.13
N LEU A 16 -6.72 -19.86 -2.65
CA LEU A 16 -5.89 -19.56 -3.81
C LEU A 16 -6.68 -19.94 -5.06
N GLU A 17 -7.01 -18.96 -5.86
CA GLU A 17 -7.77 -19.13 -7.10
C GLU A 17 -6.84 -18.94 -8.31
N ALA A 18 -7.11 -19.67 -9.38
CA ALA A 18 -6.41 -19.46 -10.65
C ALA A 18 -6.67 -18.04 -11.14
N LEU A 19 -5.61 -17.34 -11.49
CA LEU A 19 -5.70 -16.01 -12.08
C LEU A 19 -6.02 -16.15 -13.56
N PRO A 20 -7.10 -15.51 -14.08
CA PRO A 20 -7.35 -15.48 -15.51
C PRO A 20 -6.27 -14.65 -16.23
N ALA A 21 -6.14 -14.85 -17.54
CA ALA A 21 -5.33 -13.99 -18.36
C ALA A 21 -5.86 -12.55 -18.30
N ILE A 22 -4.98 -11.61 -18.00
CA ILE A 22 -5.30 -10.17 -17.88
C ILE A 22 -4.33 -9.36 -18.74
N GLU A 23 -4.85 -8.33 -19.38
CA GLU A 23 -4.06 -7.39 -20.18
C GLU A 23 -4.35 -5.95 -19.75
N PRO A 24 -3.34 -5.07 -19.69
CA PRO A 24 -3.54 -3.68 -19.28
C PRO A 24 -4.25 -2.89 -20.40
N LYS A 25 -5.21 -2.05 -20.03
CA LYS A 25 -5.80 -1.05 -20.90
C LYS A 25 -4.78 0.04 -21.27
N PRO A 26 -5.10 0.95 -22.21
CA PRO A 26 -4.13 1.94 -22.69
C PRO A 26 -3.42 2.76 -21.63
N ASP A 27 -4.07 3.11 -20.52
CA ASP A 27 -3.50 3.93 -19.43
C ASP A 27 -3.09 3.11 -18.20
N GLU A 28 -3.07 1.77 -18.32
CA GLU A 28 -2.79 0.85 -17.23
C GLU A 28 -1.43 0.15 -17.42
N VAL A 29 -0.97 -0.47 -16.36
CA VAL A 29 0.23 -1.32 -16.34
C VAL A 29 -0.10 -2.66 -15.70
N LEU A 30 0.52 -3.72 -16.22
CA LEU A 30 0.50 -5.06 -15.64
C LEU A 30 1.76 -5.24 -14.79
N ILE A 31 1.58 -5.67 -13.57
CA ILE A 31 2.65 -5.79 -12.57
C ILE A 31 2.72 -7.23 -12.11
N ARG A 32 3.93 -7.78 -12.08
CA ARG A 32 4.25 -9.00 -11.36
C ARG A 32 4.60 -8.65 -9.93
N LEU A 33 3.90 -9.25 -8.98
CA LEU A 33 4.20 -9.08 -7.55
C LEU A 33 5.64 -9.51 -7.26
N GLY A 34 6.40 -8.64 -6.63
CA GLY A 34 7.75 -8.94 -6.18
C GLY A 34 7.82 -9.20 -4.69
N ALA A 35 7.16 -8.35 -3.90
CA ALA A 35 7.02 -8.51 -2.47
C ALA A 35 5.74 -7.81 -1.99
N GLY A 36 5.14 -8.32 -0.92
CA GLY A 36 3.97 -7.74 -0.28
C GLY A 36 4.07 -7.81 1.24
N GLY A 37 3.78 -6.70 1.92
CA GLY A 37 3.62 -6.63 3.36
C GLY A 37 2.21 -7.03 3.77
N ILE A 38 2.08 -7.59 4.96
CA ILE A 38 0.78 -7.91 5.57
C ILE A 38 0.45 -6.82 6.60
N CYS A 39 -0.55 -6.01 6.28
CA CYS A 39 -1.05 -4.99 7.18
C CYS A 39 -1.98 -5.59 8.26
N GLY A 40 -2.11 -4.90 9.38
CA GLY A 40 -3.10 -5.25 10.41
C GLY A 40 -4.53 -5.30 9.87
N SER A 41 -4.86 -4.49 8.85
CA SER A 41 -6.17 -4.52 8.19
C SER A 41 -6.42 -5.82 7.42
N ASP A 42 -5.40 -6.42 6.80
CA ASP A 42 -5.51 -7.72 6.13
C ASP A 42 -5.84 -8.82 7.16
N LEU A 43 -5.21 -8.75 8.34
CA LEU A 43 -5.50 -9.67 9.45
C LEU A 43 -6.93 -9.49 9.98
N HIS A 44 -7.42 -8.26 10.10
CA HIS A 44 -8.81 -8.00 10.48
C HIS A 44 -9.80 -8.56 9.44
N TYR A 45 -9.56 -8.35 8.14
CA TYR A 45 -10.39 -8.96 7.10
C TYR A 45 -10.38 -10.49 7.18
N TYR A 46 -9.23 -11.09 7.49
CA TYR A 46 -9.14 -12.54 7.64
C TYR A 46 -9.83 -13.02 8.91
N PHE A 47 -9.46 -12.52 10.09
CA PHE A 47 -9.94 -13.04 11.37
C PHE A 47 -11.35 -12.58 11.76
N GLU A 48 -11.78 -11.40 11.28
CA GLU A 48 -13.07 -10.81 11.69
C GLU A 48 -14.06 -10.70 10.51
N GLY A 49 -13.59 -10.87 9.26
CA GLY A 49 -14.39 -10.66 8.05
C GLY A 49 -14.69 -9.17 7.78
N ARG A 50 -14.03 -8.26 8.49
CA ARG A 50 -14.26 -6.81 8.37
C ARG A 50 -13.13 -5.99 8.97
N VAL A 51 -13.05 -4.72 8.57
CA VAL A 51 -12.29 -3.65 9.24
C VAL A 51 -13.27 -2.54 9.63
N GLY A 52 -13.55 -2.39 10.93
CA GLY A 52 -14.59 -1.48 11.40
C GLY A 52 -15.96 -1.79 10.75
N ASN A 53 -16.50 -0.83 9.98
CA ASN A 53 -17.78 -0.98 9.27
C ASN A 53 -17.65 -1.60 7.87
N PHE A 54 -16.43 -1.86 7.38
CA PHE A 54 -16.15 -2.39 6.04
C PHE A 54 -16.17 -3.92 6.07
N VAL A 55 -17.32 -4.50 5.78
CA VAL A 55 -17.56 -5.95 5.82
C VAL A 55 -17.25 -6.58 4.47
N VAL A 56 -16.57 -7.71 4.48
CA VAL A 56 -16.35 -8.53 3.27
C VAL A 56 -17.67 -9.13 2.81
N LYS A 57 -18.17 -8.69 1.65
CA LYS A 57 -19.46 -9.10 1.07
C LYS A 57 -19.31 -9.95 -0.19
N GLU A 58 -18.10 -9.98 -0.75
CA GLU A 58 -17.69 -10.80 -1.89
C GLU A 58 -16.23 -11.18 -1.71
N PRO A 59 -15.69 -12.17 -2.43
CA PRO A 59 -14.28 -12.51 -2.32
C PRO A 59 -13.36 -11.31 -2.53
N LEU A 60 -12.52 -11.02 -1.54
CA LEU A 60 -11.59 -9.89 -1.50
C LEU A 60 -10.16 -10.39 -1.65
N THR A 61 -9.43 -9.92 -2.64
CA THR A 61 -7.97 -10.00 -2.68
C THR A 61 -7.41 -8.95 -1.72
N PRO A 62 -6.73 -9.34 -0.62
CA PRO A 62 -6.12 -8.38 0.30
C PRO A 62 -4.78 -7.84 -0.25
N GLY A 63 -4.07 -7.06 0.57
CA GLY A 63 -2.74 -6.53 0.30
C GLY A 63 -2.75 -5.17 -0.37
N HIS A 64 -2.01 -4.23 0.23
CA HIS A 64 -1.82 -2.86 -0.27
C HIS A 64 -0.40 -2.34 -0.04
N GLU A 65 0.42 -3.06 0.70
CA GLU A 65 1.84 -2.79 0.92
C GLU A 65 2.65 -3.64 -0.05
N ALA A 66 2.83 -3.20 -1.30
CA ALA A 66 3.44 -4.04 -2.32
C ALA A 66 4.44 -3.31 -3.21
N SER A 67 5.34 -4.07 -3.78
CA SER A 67 6.23 -3.69 -4.86
C SER A 67 6.27 -4.77 -5.92
N GLY A 68 6.68 -4.42 -7.11
CA GLY A 68 6.74 -5.39 -8.19
C GLY A 68 7.61 -4.96 -9.36
N VAL A 69 7.51 -5.74 -10.42
CA VAL A 69 8.17 -5.47 -11.69
C VAL A 69 7.10 -5.33 -12.77
N LEU A 70 7.23 -4.31 -13.59
CA LEU A 70 6.34 -4.13 -14.74
C LEU A 70 6.50 -5.28 -15.74
N GLU A 71 5.42 -5.97 -16.03
CA GLU A 71 5.35 -7.05 -17.00
C GLU A 71 4.95 -6.52 -18.40
N ALA A 72 3.98 -5.59 -18.41
CA ALA A 72 3.52 -4.91 -19.61
C ALA A 72 3.00 -3.52 -19.29
N VAL A 73 2.96 -2.66 -20.29
CA VAL A 73 2.43 -1.29 -20.20
C VAL A 73 1.42 -1.03 -21.31
N GLY A 74 0.37 -0.29 -21.00
CA GLY A 74 -0.64 0.12 -21.95
C GLY A 74 -0.12 1.10 -22.99
N SER A 75 -0.80 1.20 -24.13
CA SER A 75 -0.35 1.95 -25.31
C SER A 75 -0.15 3.46 -25.07
N ASN A 76 -0.83 4.05 -24.10
CA ASN A 76 -0.70 5.47 -23.75
C ASN A 76 0.45 5.74 -22.74
N VAL A 77 0.96 4.70 -22.08
CA VAL A 77 2.00 4.83 -21.06
C VAL A 77 3.37 4.95 -21.74
N LYS A 78 3.97 6.14 -21.75
CA LYS A 78 5.22 6.42 -22.46
C LYS A 78 6.45 6.57 -21.56
N HIS A 79 6.26 6.70 -20.27
CA HIS A 79 7.32 6.96 -19.28
C HIS A 79 7.70 5.71 -18.46
N LEU A 80 7.05 4.59 -18.71
CA LEU A 80 7.29 3.31 -18.06
C LEU A 80 7.58 2.23 -19.09
N ALA A 81 8.33 1.20 -18.69
CA ALA A 81 8.66 0.06 -19.57
C ALA A 81 8.65 -1.24 -18.77
N ALA A 82 8.39 -2.36 -19.45
CA ALA A 82 8.53 -3.69 -18.87
C ALA A 82 9.94 -3.89 -18.30
N GLY A 83 10.04 -4.61 -17.20
CA GLY A 83 11.28 -4.86 -16.45
C GLY A 83 11.60 -3.81 -15.38
N MET A 84 10.95 -2.65 -15.35
CA MET A 84 11.16 -1.64 -14.30
C MET A 84 10.63 -2.13 -12.94
N LYS A 85 11.43 -1.96 -11.88
CA LYS A 85 10.95 -2.07 -10.50
C LYS A 85 10.05 -0.89 -10.16
N VAL A 86 8.97 -1.12 -9.44
CA VAL A 86 8.03 -0.07 -9.06
C VAL A 86 7.62 -0.15 -7.60
N ALA A 87 7.58 1.02 -6.95
CA ALA A 87 6.80 1.25 -5.75
C ALA A 87 5.35 1.55 -6.15
N ILE A 88 4.41 1.24 -5.27
CA ILE A 88 2.98 1.33 -5.58
C ILE A 88 2.28 2.23 -4.57
N ASN A 89 1.47 3.15 -5.09
CA ASN A 89 0.51 3.90 -4.31
C ASN A 89 -0.87 3.22 -4.40
N PRO A 90 -1.35 2.56 -3.35
CA PRO A 90 -2.63 1.83 -3.38
C PRO A 90 -3.85 2.74 -3.28
N SER A 91 -3.68 4.05 -3.07
CA SER A 91 -4.77 4.98 -2.91
C SER A 91 -5.40 5.39 -4.26
N HIS A 92 -6.72 5.57 -4.26
CA HIS A 92 -7.47 6.01 -5.43
C HIS A 92 -8.27 7.28 -5.10
N PRO A 93 -7.64 8.46 -5.14
CA PRO A 93 -8.35 9.72 -5.00
C PRO A 93 -9.20 10.01 -6.25
N CYS A 94 -10.35 10.65 -6.07
CA CYS A 94 -11.27 10.91 -7.19
C CYS A 94 -10.78 11.97 -8.20
N GLY A 95 -9.74 12.71 -7.88
CA GLY A 95 -9.14 13.77 -8.71
C GLY A 95 -9.99 15.05 -8.90
N ARG A 96 -11.24 15.09 -8.43
CA ARG A 96 -12.21 16.16 -8.75
C ARG A 96 -12.89 16.85 -7.56
N CYS A 97 -12.81 16.31 -6.34
CA CYS A 97 -13.32 17.00 -5.16
C CYS A 97 -12.42 18.18 -4.77
N GLN A 98 -12.89 19.00 -3.84
CA GLN A 98 -12.14 20.18 -3.41
C GLN A 98 -10.75 19.82 -2.85
N ALA A 99 -10.67 18.74 -2.04
CA ALA A 99 -9.41 18.26 -1.49
C ALA A 99 -8.42 17.88 -2.61
N CYS A 100 -8.84 17.09 -3.60
CA CYS A 100 -7.99 16.71 -4.73
C CYS A 100 -7.50 17.93 -5.53
N ARG A 101 -8.39 18.86 -5.85
CA ARG A 101 -8.03 20.07 -6.60
C ARG A 101 -7.09 21.00 -5.86
N SER A 102 -7.06 20.92 -4.52
CA SER A 102 -6.14 21.70 -3.68
C SER A 102 -4.84 20.94 -3.32
N GLY A 103 -4.53 19.82 -4.00
CA GLY A 103 -3.33 19.02 -3.75
C GLY A 103 -3.36 18.23 -2.45
N ARG A 104 -4.53 18.05 -1.85
CA ARG A 104 -4.73 17.27 -0.61
C ARG A 104 -5.47 15.97 -0.92
N GLU A 105 -4.94 15.19 -1.83
CA GLU A 105 -5.58 13.95 -2.29
C GLU A 105 -5.83 12.95 -1.17
N ASN A 106 -4.97 12.92 -0.15
CA ASN A 106 -5.14 12.11 1.06
C ASN A 106 -6.43 12.42 1.85
N LEU A 107 -7.05 13.59 1.62
CA LEU A 107 -8.33 14.00 2.20
C LEU A 107 -9.50 13.87 1.21
N CYS A 108 -9.35 13.06 0.17
CA CYS A 108 -10.38 12.86 -0.83
C CYS A 108 -11.66 12.27 -0.21
N GLU A 109 -12.81 12.93 -0.43
CA GLU A 109 -14.12 12.49 0.08
C GLU A 109 -14.60 11.15 -0.53
N ARG A 110 -13.98 10.73 -1.64
CA ARG A 110 -14.31 9.51 -2.38
C ARG A 110 -13.09 8.61 -2.52
N MET A 111 -12.21 8.67 -1.53
CA MET A 111 -11.05 7.82 -1.47
C MET A 111 -11.48 6.36 -1.33
N PHE A 112 -10.85 5.47 -2.10
CA PHE A 112 -10.78 4.06 -1.78
C PHE A 112 -9.33 3.59 -1.83
N PHE A 113 -9.09 2.45 -1.22
CA PHE A 113 -7.77 1.83 -1.09
C PHE A 113 -7.83 0.41 -1.63
N LEU A 114 -6.79 -0.02 -2.32
CA LEU A 114 -6.67 -1.41 -2.77
C LEU A 114 -6.66 -2.37 -1.56
N GLY A 115 -7.14 -3.59 -1.76
CA GLY A 115 -7.26 -4.57 -0.68
C GLY A 115 -8.30 -4.21 0.38
N SER A 116 -9.33 -3.42 0.02
CA SER A 116 -10.31 -2.90 0.98
C SER A 116 -11.75 -3.20 0.60
N ALA A 117 -12.55 -3.56 1.61
CA ALA A 117 -14.00 -3.68 1.51
C ALA A 117 -14.75 -2.35 1.75
N SER A 118 -14.05 -1.20 1.71
CA SER A 118 -14.64 0.12 1.96
C SER A 118 -15.60 0.58 0.85
N VAL A 119 -15.54 -0.01 -0.32
CA VAL A 119 -16.44 0.21 -1.46
C VAL A 119 -17.06 -1.10 -1.92
N PHE A 120 -18.10 -1.01 -2.76
CA PHE A 120 -18.70 -2.18 -3.38
C PHE A 120 -18.97 -1.90 -4.89
N PRO A 121 -18.54 -2.77 -5.82
CA PRO A 121 -17.68 -3.96 -5.61
C PRO A 121 -16.38 -3.64 -4.87
N HIS A 122 -15.82 -4.65 -4.15
CA HIS A 122 -14.63 -4.41 -3.34
C HIS A 122 -13.41 -4.00 -4.16
N ALA A 123 -12.61 -3.10 -3.61
CA ALA A 123 -11.33 -2.71 -4.19
C ALA A 123 -10.31 -3.85 -3.98
N GLN A 124 -10.11 -4.65 -5.03
CA GLN A 124 -9.19 -5.79 -4.98
C GLN A 124 -7.75 -5.33 -4.74
N GLY A 125 -7.02 -6.06 -3.93
CA GLY A 125 -5.63 -5.76 -3.55
C GLY A 125 -4.61 -6.48 -4.43
N MET A 126 -3.40 -6.59 -3.89
CA MET A 126 -2.21 -6.98 -4.66
C MET A 126 -1.63 -8.35 -4.27
N PHE A 127 -2.28 -9.13 -3.38
CA PHE A 127 -1.85 -10.52 -3.12
C PHE A 127 -2.29 -11.45 -4.24
N SER A 128 -1.70 -11.20 -5.42
CA SER A 128 -1.90 -11.92 -6.67
C SER A 128 -0.57 -11.95 -7.43
N ASP A 129 -0.26 -13.03 -8.13
CA ASP A 129 0.97 -13.12 -8.92
C ASP A 129 1.09 -11.99 -9.96
N LEU A 130 -0.05 -11.61 -10.55
CA LEU A 130 -0.18 -10.48 -11.47
C LEU A 130 -1.39 -9.62 -11.10
N PHE A 131 -1.27 -8.32 -11.27
CA PHE A 131 -2.37 -7.38 -11.10
C PHE A 131 -2.20 -6.16 -12.01
N ILE A 132 -3.30 -5.45 -12.27
CA ILE A 132 -3.33 -4.26 -13.12
C ILE A 132 -3.60 -3.02 -12.28
N LEU A 133 -2.84 -1.95 -12.56
CA LEU A 133 -3.03 -0.63 -11.96
C LEU A 133 -3.00 0.46 -13.03
N GLY A 134 -3.58 1.62 -12.71
CA GLY A 134 -3.36 2.84 -13.48
C GLY A 134 -1.89 3.27 -13.41
N ALA A 135 -1.32 3.68 -14.54
CA ALA A 135 0.10 4.05 -14.61
C ALA A 135 0.51 5.14 -13.61
N ARG A 136 -0.40 6.02 -13.19
CA ARG A 136 -0.16 7.06 -12.18
C ARG A 136 0.02 6.54 -10.76
N GLN A 137 -0.32 5.28 -10.49
CA GLN A 137 -0.21 4.66 -9.17
C GLN A 137 1.13 3.99 -8.95
N VAL A 138 1.96 3.92 -9.96
CA VAL A 138 3.29 3.30 -9.88
C VAL A 138 4.39 4.33 -10.05
N MET A 139 5.44 4.16 -9.27
CA MET A 139 6.63 5.01 -9.29
C MET A 139 7.83 4.12 -9.64
N PRO A 140 8.47 4.32 -10.81
CA PRO A 140 9.65 3.55 -11.16
C PRO A 140 10.80 3.88 -10.21
N VAL A 141 11.57 2.87 -9.84
CA VAL A 141 12.72 2.99 -8.95
C VAL A 141 13.93 2.36 -9.62
N ASP A 142 14.93 3.19 -9.87
CA ASP A 142 16.21 2.81 -10.48
C ASP A 142 17.32 2.89 -9.41
N THR A 143 17.31 1.93 -8.51
CA THR A 143 18.33 1.77 -7.45
C THR A 143 18.50 0.29 -7.13
N ASP A 144 19.55 -0.03 -6.35
CA ASP A 144 19.82 -1.39 -5.88
C ASP A 144 18.88 -1.88 -4.78
N ILE A 145 17.86 -1.06 -4.39
CA ILE A 145 16.86 -1.45 -3.40
C ILE A 145 16.15 -2.74 -3.81
N THR A 146 16.01 -3.65 -2.87
CA THR A 146 15.29 -4.91 -3.11
C THR A 146 13.78 -4.68 -3.18
N LEU A 147 13.05 -5.59 -3.83
CA LEU A 147 11.58 -5.51 -3.86
C LEU A 147 10.96 -5.64 -2.46
N GLY A 148 11.60 -6.41 -1.56
CA GLY A 148 11.19 -6.50 -0.16
C GLY A 148 11.28 -5.15 0.56
N GLU A 149 12.39 -4.45 0.42
CA GLU A 149 12.56 -3.10 0.99
C GLU A 149 11.60 -2.10 0.33
N LEU A 150 11.40 -2.20 -0.98
CA LEU A 150 10.52 -1.31 -1.72
C LEU A 150 9.04 -1.45 -1.32
N ALA A 151 8.61 -2.63 -0.87
CA ALA A 151 7.26 -2.85 -0.36
C ALA A 151 6.98 -2.03 0.91
N PHE A 152 8.01 -1.64 1.67
CA PHE A 152 7.87 -0.71 2.81
C PHE A 152 7.55 0.73 2.41
N ALA A 153 7.56 1.09 1.13
CA ALA A 153 7.29 2.47 0.69
C ALA A 153 5.92 2.96 1.17
N GLU A 154 4.89 2.10 1.13
CA GLU A 154 3.55 2.45 1.58
C GLU A 154 3.50 2.68 3.10
N PRO A 155 3.83 1.72 3.98
CA PRO A 155 3.74 1.95 5.42
C PRO A 155 4.76 2.99 5.91
N PHE A 156 5.89 3.18 5.22
CA PHE A 156 6.84 4.24 5.54
C PHE A 156 6.27 5.63 5.22
N ALA A 157 5.47 5.77 4.16
CA ALA A 157 4.77 7.02 3.85
C ALA A 157 3.82 7.42 4.99
N VAL A 158 3.21 6.46 5.70
CA VAL A 158 2.42 6.74 6.93
C VAL A 158 3.30 7.34 8.02
N GLY A 159 4.49 6.78 8.27
CA GLY A 159 5.46 7.31 9.24
C GLY A 159 5.95 8.72 8.86
N LEU A 160 6.27 8.94 7.59
CA LEU A 160 6.66 10.27 7.07
C LEU A 160 5.52 11.28 7.23
N HIS A 161 4.27 10.87 6.94
CA HIS A 161 3.11 11.74 7.12
C HIS A 161 2.90 12.10 8.60
N ALA A 162 3.09 11.17 9.53
CA ALA A 162 3.01 11.45 10.97
C ALA A 162 4.01 12.53 11.38
N VAL A 163 5.26 12.42 10.92
CA VAL A 163 6.31 13.45 11.14
C VAL A 163 5.92 14.79 10.53
N GLN A 164 5.38 14.78 9.31
CA GLN A 164 4.91 16.00 8.65
C GLN A 164 3.78 16.68 9.45
N ARG A 165 2.87 15.90 10.02
CA ARG A 165 1.81 16.40 10.91
C ARG A 165 2.35 16.95 12.23
N ALA A 166 3.50 16.46 12.69
CA ALA A 166 4.22 16.97 13.87
C ALA A 166 5.07 18.23 13.58
N GLY A 167 4.99 18.79 12.36
CA GLY A 167 5.69 20.01 11.95
C GLY A 167 6.81 19.80 10.92
N GLY A 168 7.10 18.57 10.51
CA GLY A 168 8.04 18.20 9.43
C GLY A 168 9.51 18.28 9.81
N ASN A 169 9.98 19.40 10.38
CA ASN A 169 11.35 19.54 10.87
C ASN A 169 11.42 19.24 12.38
N LEU A 170 12.14 18.20 12.72
CA LEU A 170 12.32 17.76 14.11
C LEU A 170 13.75 18.01 14.64
N THR A 171 14.54 18.84 13.94
CA THR A 171 15.91 19.17 14.37
C THR A 171 15.96 19.65 15.81
N GLY A 172 16.78 18.98 16.64
CA GLY A 172 16.94 19.27 18.06
C GLY A 172 15.77 18.86 18.95
N LYS A 173 14.71 18.27 18.40
CA LYS A 173 13.55 17.80 19.18
C LYS A 173 13.81 16.44 19.80
N ARG A 174 13.21 16.21 20.97
CA ARG A 174 13.07 14.86 21.56
C ARG A 174 11.68 14.33 21.18
N VAL A 175 11.63 13.12 20.70
CA VAL A 175 10.40 12.48 20.20
C VAL A 175 10.13 11.22 21.00
N LEU A 176 8.90 11.06 21.45
CA LEU A 176 8.39 9.82 22.03
C LEU A 176 7.41 9.16 21.04
N VAL A 177 7.65 7.89 20.74
CA VAL A 177 6.76 7.04 19.95
C VAL A 177 6.20 5.96 20.87
N THR A 178 4.88 5.89 20.97
CA THR A 178 4.18 4.84 21.72
C THR A 178 3.70 3.74 20.77
N GLY A 179 4.12 2.50 21.04
CA GLY A 179 3.97 1.35 20.17
C GLY A 179 5.23 1.07 19.35
N ALA A 180 5.84 -0.10 19.55
CA ALA A 180 7.06 -0.55 18.85
C ALA A 180 6.75 -1.54 17.70
N GLY A 181 5.51 -1.60 17.22
CA GLY A 181 5.13 -2.36 16.04
C GLY A 181 5.66 -1.72 14.75
N THR A 182 5.30 -2.27 13.60
CA THR A 182 5.78 -1.81 12.27
C THR A 182 5.62 -0.30 12.09
N ILE A 183 4.43 0.25 12.31
CA ILE A 183 4.17 1.69 12.12
C ILE A 183 4.96 2.54 13.11
N GLY A 184 5.03 2.14 14.39
CA GLY A 184 5.81 2.89 15.39
C GLY A 184 7.29 2.91 15.05
N SER A 185 7.86 1.78 14.63
CA SER A 185 9.26 1.69 14.20
C SER A 185 9.53 2.57 12.97
N LEU A 186 8.62 2.60 12.01
CA LEU A 186 8.72 3.46 10.81
C LEU A 186 8.56 4.94 11.16
N CYS A 187 7.67 5.30 12.11
CA CYS A 187 7.58 6.66 12.64
C CYS A 187 8.86 7.09 13.35
N ALA A 188 9.49 6.19 14.13
CA ALA A 188 10.76 6.47 14.79
C ALA A 188 11.88 6.70 13.77
N SER A 189 11.95 5.88 12.72
CA SER A 189 12.90 6.05 11.62
C SER A 189 12.66 7.37 10.87
N ALA A 190 11.42 7.70 10.56
CA ALA A 190 11.04 8.97 9.92
C ALA A 190 11.39 10.18 10.80
N ALA A 191 11.19 10.08 12.13
CA ALA A 191 11.57 11.14 13.07
C ALA A 191 13.09 11.36 13.11
N LYS A 192 13.88 10.29 13.07
CA LYS A 192 15.36 10.40 12.95
C LYS A 192 15.76 11.08 11.64
N LEU A 193 15.18 10.68 10.52
CA LEU A 193 15.45 11.31 9.22
C LEU A 193 15.07 12.79 9.21
N ALA A 194 14.03 13.20 9.96
CA ALA A 194 13.62 14.58 10.12
C ALA A 194 14.51 15.39 11.09
N GLY A 195 15.59 14.80 11.62
CA GLY A 195 16.60 15.47 12.44
C GLY A 195 16.34 15.43 13.95
N ALA A 196 15.45 14.56 14.44
CA ALA A 196 15.22 14.43 15.88
C ALA A 196 16.54 14.09 16.63
N ALA A 197 16.84 14.88 17.67
CA ALA A 197 18.02 14.69 18.50
C ALA A 197 17.95 13.36 19.26
N GLU A 198 16.77 13.04 19.76
CA GLU A 198 16.50 11.81 20.49
C GLU A 198 15.14 11.23 20.05
N VAL A 199 15.07 9.91 19.88
CA VAL A 199 13.80 9.19 19.67
C VAL A 199 13.74 8.05 20.67
N THR A 200 12.74 8.12 21.54
CA THR A 200 12.41 7.07 22.50
C THR A 200 11.19 6.32 21.98
N VAL A 201 11.26 5.00 21.96
CA VAL A 201 10.13 4.13 21.60
C VAL A 201 9.76 3.30 22.81
N CYS A 202 8.47 3.19 23.13
CA CYS A 202 7.97 2.33 24.19
C CYS A 202 6.82 1.45 23.70
N ASP A 203 6.69 0.28 24.30
CA ASP A 203 5.58 -0.65 24.06
C ASP A 203 5.09 -1.24 25.38
N VAL A 204 3.91 -1.83 25.38
CA VAL A 204 3.34 -2.56 26.52
C VAL A 204 3.87 -3.99 26.60
N LEU A 205 4.53 -4.46 25.56
CA LEU A 205 5.14 -5.78 25.50
C LEU A 205 6.66 -5.66 25.58
N ASP A 206 7.28 -6.43 26.47
CA ASP A 206 8.72 -6.64 26.50
C ASP A 206 9.10 -7.55 25.31
N ARG A 207 9.78 -7.00 24.31
CA ARG A 207 10.27 -7.72 23.12
C ARG A 207 11.75 -7.49 22.89
#